data_969fc34d15ccc22c5f89f5e3848220d6
#
_entry.id   969fc34d15ccc22c5f89f5e3848220d6
#
_cell.length_a   1.000
_cell.length_b   1.000
_cell.length_c   1.000
_cell.angle_alpha   90.00
_cell.angle_beta   90.00
_cell.angle_gamma   90.00
#
_symmetry.space_group_name_H-M   'P 1'
#
loop_
_entity.id
_entity.type
_entity.pdbx_description
1 polymer ?
#
loop_
_entity_poly.entity_id
_entity_poly.type
_entity_poly.pdbx_seq_one_letter_code
_entity_poly.pdbx_strand_id
1 'polypeptide(L)'
;MTETAKQEKINQESKQEQRYYYTVMEEQEGMRLDQFLAAELKEHSRSYIQKLIKEGQVQVGEKKQKPGYRLRVDDAVVICVPPLKELEVLPEQMDLDILYEDEDVILINKQKDMVVHPCPGRYKGTLVNGLLYHCKDNLSGINGVLRPGIVHRIDKDTTGVLVVCKNDMAHKSLAEQLKEHSITRKYEAIVYNNFTQEEGTVDAPIGRSPVDRKKMAVEPKNGKRAVTHYKVLSHLNHQVNHIECQLETGRTHQIRVHM
;
A
#
# COMPACT_ATOMS: atom_id res chain seq x y z
N MET A 1 31.97 0.35 19.35
CA MET A 1 31.43 0.83 18.07
C MET A 1 30.00 1.34 18.37
N THR A 2 29.78 2.62 18.17
CA THR A 2 28.49 3.28 18.46
C THR A 2 27.41 2.78 17.48
N GLU A 3 26.17 2.79 17.91
CA GLU A 3 24.99 2.37 17.14
C GLU A 3 24.90 3.08 15.78
N THR A 4 25.35 4.34 15.74
CA THR A 4 25.48 5.15 14.51
C THR A 4 26.45 4.55 13.50
N ALA A 5 27.59 4.04 13.93
CA ALA A 5 28.58 3.42 13.04
C ALA A 5 28.11 2.04 12.51
N LYS A 6 27.26 1.33 13.27
CA LYS A 6 26.58 0.12 12.78
C LYS A 6 25.51 0.44 11.73
N GLN A 7 24.76 1.51 11.94
CA GLN A 7 23.71 1.95 11.02
C GLN A 7 24.30 2.48 9.70
N GLU A 8 25.41 3.20 9.75
CA GLU A 8 26.15 3.65 8.55
C GLU A 8 26.74 2.48 7.76
N LYS A 9 27.25 1.45 8.44
CA LYS A 9 27.75 0.23 7.77
C LYS A 9 26.65 -0.57 7.10
N ILE A 10 25.50 -0.73 7.75
CA ILE A 10 24.30 -1.37 7.17
C ILE A 10 23.79 -0.57 5.98
N ASN A 11 23.78 0.77 6.05
CA ASN A 11 23.39 1.63 4.94
C ASN A 11 24.38 1.64 3.77
N GLN A 12 25.66 1.41 3.99
CA GLN A 12 26.67 1.29 2.92
C GLN A 12 26.62 -0.08 2.23
N GLU A 13 26.39 -1.16 2.98
CA GLU A 13 26.24 -2.51 2.41
C GLU A 13 24.95 -2.66 1.58
N SER A 14 23.87 -1.93 1.91
CA SER A 14 22.61 -1.92 1.13
C SER A 14 22.70 -1.18 -0.21
N LYS A 15 23.76 -0.41 -0.45
CA LYS A 15 23.96 0.37 -1.69
C LYS A 15 24.75 -0.37 -2.79
N GLN A 16 25.25 -1.57 -2.54
CA GLN A 16 26.00 -2.36 -3.50
C GLN A 16 25.25 -3.61 -3.95
N GLU A 17 25.45 -3.99 -5.20
CA GLU A 17 24.99 -5.26 -5.75
C GLU A 17 25.64 -6.40 -4.94
N GLN A 18 24.84 -7.30 -4.38
CA GLN A 18 25.32 -8.45 -3.62
C GLN A 18 25.20 -9.71 -4.47
N ARG A 19 26.27 -10.49 -4.57
CA ARG A 19 26.29 -11.76 -5.28
C ARG A 19 26.52 -12.90 -4.30
N TYR A 20 25.64 -13.89 -4.38
CA TYR A 20 25.73 -15.10 -3.59
C TYR A 20 25.96 -16.30 -4.50
N TYR A 21 26.79 -17.23 -4.05
CA TYR A 21 27.19 -18.42 -4.77
C TYR A 21 26.87 -19.63 -3.92
N TYR A 22 26.18 -20.60 -4.51
CA TYR A 22 25.81 -21.84 -3.83
C TYR A 22 26.13 -23.01 -4.72
N THR A 23 26.50 -24.14 -4.10
CA THR A 23 26.58 -25.45 -4.75
C THR A 23 25.51 -26.34 -4.14
N VAL A 24 24.72 -27.00 -4.96
CA VAL A 24 23.60 -27.85 -4.51
C VAL A 24 24.16 -29.17 -3.97
N MET A 25 23.81 -29.49 -2.74
CA MET A 25 24.20 -30.74 -2.07
C MET A 25 23.15 -31.83 -2.30
N GLU A 26 23.47 -33.10 -1.98
CA GLU A 26 22.56 -34.25 -2.13
C GLU A 26 21.20 -34.04 -1.45
N GLU A 27 21.18 -33.42 -0.25
CA GLU A 27 19.96 -33.15 0.53
C GLU A 27 19.01 -32.16 -0.17
N GLN A 28 19.52 -31.37 -1.09
CA GLN A 28 18.79 -30.33 -1.82
C GLN A 28 18.38 -30.76 -3.23
N GLU A 29 18.74 -31.99 -3.64
CA GLU A 29 18.39 -32.51 -4.93
C GLU A 29 16.87 -32.56 -5.14
N GLY A 30 16.43 -32.16 -6.34
CA GLY A 30 15.00 -32.12 -6.68
C GLY A 30 14.24 -30.93 -6.07
N MET A 31 14.83 -30.13 -5.17
CA MET A 31 14.23 -28.90 -4.69
C MET A 31 13.97 -27.93 -5.83
N ARG A 32 12.95 -27.12 -5.68
CA ARG A 32 12.71 -26.03 -6.63
C ARG A 32 13.69 -24.89 -6.36
N LEU A 33 14.21 -24.30 -7.43
CA LEU A 33 15.16 -23.17 -7.36
C LEU A 33 14.63 -22.01 -6.48
N ASP A 34 13.34 -21.67 -6.61
CA ASP A 34 12.74 -20.60 -5.82
C ASP A 34 12.59 -20.94 -4.32
N GLN A 35 12.45 -22.23 -3.98
CA GLN A 35 12.39 -22.70 -2.60
C GLN A 35 13.78 -22.77 -1.97
N PHE A 36 14.73 -23.31 -2.70
CA PHE A 36 16.12 -23.39 -2.29
C PHE A 36 16.67 -21.99 -1.94
N LEU A 37 16.60 -21.04 -2.88
CA LEU A 37 17.10 -19.69 -2.64
C LEU A 37 16.35 -18.95 -1.53
N ALA A 38 15.06 -19.21 -1.32
CA ALA A 38 14.32 -18.63 -0.20
C ALA A 38 14.70 -19.24 1.16
N ALA A 39 15.22 -20.45 1.19
CA ALA A 39 15.75 -21.08 2.40
C ALA A 39 17.14 -20.54 2.75
N GLU A 40 17.98 -20.29 1.74
CA GLU A 40 19.34 -19.76 1.90
C GLU A 40 19.35 -18.25 2.21
N LEU A 41 18.49 -17.46 1.57
CA LEU A 41 18.37 -16.01 1.72
C LEU A 41 17.14 -15.65 2.56
N LYS A 42 17.21 -15.91 3.85
CA LYS A 42 16.07 -15.76 4.81
C LYS A 42 15.55 -14.33 4.94
N GLU A 43 16.38 -13.34 4.64
CA GLU A 43 16.03 -11.92 4.63
C GLU A 43 15.13 -11.53 3.44
N HIS A 44 15.02 -12.40 2.41
CA HIS A 44 14.23 -12.14 1.21
C HIS A 44 13.01 -13.04 1.11
N SER A 45 11.86 -12.44 0.78
CA SER A 45 10.64 -13.21 0.55
C SER A 45 10.75 -14.08 -0.71
N ARG A 46 10.10 -15.25 -0.71
CA ARG A 46 10.05 -16.15 -1.88
C ARG A 46 9.50 -15.45 -3.13
N SER A 47 8.56 -14.54 -2.99
CA SER A 47 8.03 -13.75 -4.11
C SER A 47 9.07 -12.82 -4.71
N TYR A 48 9.93 -12.24 -3.89
CA TYR A 48 11.05 -11.43 -4.35
C TYR A 48 12.10 -12.29 -5.09
N ILE A 49 12.46 -13.45 -4.55
CA ILE A 49 13.35 -14.42 -5.22
C ILE A 49 12.78 -14.83 -6.59
N GLN A 50 11.48 -15.13 -6.67
CA GLN A 50 10.85 -15.45 -7.95
C GLN A 50 10.91 -14.30 -8.97
N LYS A 51 10.84 -13.05 -8.49
CA LYS A 51 11.02 -11.87 -9.33
C LYS A 51 12.45 -11.82 -9.86
N LEU A 52 13.45 -11.95 -8.99
CA LEU A 52 14.87 -11.96 -9.40
C LEU A 52 15.18 -13.05 -10.43
N ILE A 53 14.63 -14.26 -10.24
CA ILE A 53 14.79 -15.35 -11.23
C ILE A 53 14.19 -14.96 -12.58
N LYS A 54 12.99 -14.39 -12.60
CA LYS A 54 12.32 -13.95 -13.84
C LYS A 54 13.05 -12.81 -14.55
N GLU A 55 13.66 -11.91 -13.78
CA GLU A 55 14.47 -10.79 -14.30
C GLU A 55 15.87 -11.24 -14.73
N GLY A 56 16.20 -12.54 -14.59
CA GLY A 56 17.47 -13.11 -15.03
C GLY A 56 18.65 -12.80 -14.12
N GLN A 57 18.39 -12.42 -12.87
CA GLN A 57 19.37 -12.19 -11.83
C GLN A 57 19.86 -13.50 -11.17
N VAL A 58 19.35 -14.63 -11.61
CA VAL A 58 19.73 -15.96 -11.10
C VAL A 58 20.16 -16.85 -12.28
N GLN A 59 21.27 -17.54 -12.08
CA GLN A 59 21.82 -18.51 -13.02
C GLN A 59 22.07 -19.84 -12.31
N VAL A 60 21.90 -20.94 -13.04
CA VAL A 60 22.32 -22.28 -12.62
C VAL A 60 23.33 -22.76 -13.69
N GLY A 61 24.60 -22.90 -13.27
CA GLY A 61 25.71 -22.95 -14.18
C GLY A 61 25.78 -21.65 -15.00
N GLU A 62 25.82 -21.76 -16.32
CA GLU A 62 25.81 -20.60 -17.24
C GLU A 62 24.42 -20.23 -17.77
N LYS A 63 23.36 -20.89 -17.28
CA LYS A 63 22.00 -20.77 -17.86
C LYS A 63 21.02 -20.10 -16.91
N LYS A 64 20.20 -19.19 -17.45
CA LYS A 64 19.03 -18.68 -16.76
C LYS A 64 17.95 -19.76 -16.68
N GLN A 65 17.35 -19.95 -15.52
CA GLN A 65 16.33 -20.97 -15.27
C GLN A 65 14.99 -20.34 -14.87
N LYS A 66 13.92 -21.15 -14.89
CA LYS A 66 12.60 -20.75 -14.37
C LYS A 66 12.54 -20.98 -12.85
N PRO A 67 11.68 -20.26 -12.08
CA PRO A 67 11.55 -20.46 -10.64
C PRO A 67 11.28 -21.90 -10.21
N GLY A 68 10.61 -22.67 -11.04
CA GLY A 68 10.28 -24.07 -10.80
C GLY A 68 11.34 -25.08 -11.23
N TYR A 69 12.52 -24.64 -11.69
CA TYR A 69 13.61 -25.55 -12.05
C TYR A 69 13.94 -26.48 -10.87
N ARG A 70 14.11 -27.77 -11.15
CA ARG A 70 14.50 -28.79 -10.18
C ARG A 70 16.00 -28.90 -10.16
N LEU A 71 16.57 -28.57 -9.01
CA LEU A 71 18.02 -28.60 -8.79
C LEU A 71 18.56 -30.03 -8.83
N ARG A 72 19.79 -30.17 -9.32
CA ARG A 72 20.58 -31.40 -9.32
C ARG A 72 21.80 -31.23 -8.43
N VAL A 73 22.31 -32.34 -7.93
CA VAL A 73 23.59 -32.31 -7.18
C VAL A 73 24.66 -31.66 -8.05
N ASP A 74 25.53 -30.86 -7.42
CA ASP A 74 26.59 -30.06 -8.04
C ASP A 74 26.12 -28.92 -8.97
N ASP A 75 24.82 -28.61 -9.03
CA ASP A 75 24.39 -27.38 -9.68
C ASP A 75 25.01 -26.15 -9.00
N ALA A 76 25.80 -25.38 -9.74
CA ALA A 76 26.33 -24.09 -9.28
C ALA A 76 25.27 -23.00 -9.46
N VAL A 77 24.71 -22.48 -8.38
CA VAL A 77 23.68 -21.43 -8.39
C VAL A 77 24.29 -20.09 -8.02
N VAL A 78 24.12 -19.11 -8.89
CA VAL A 78 24.55 -17.73 -8.66
C VAL A 78 23.33 -16.84 -8.64
N ILE A 79 23.18 -16.03 -7.61
CA ILE A 79 22.13 -15.00 -7.51
C ILE A 79 22.76 -13.63 -7.29
N CYS A 80 22.36 -12.67 -8.10
CA CYS A 80 22.67 -11.26 -7.98
C CYS A 80 21.46 -10.54 -7.36
N VAL A 81 21.65 -10.02 -6.15
CA VAL A 81 20.64 -9.17 -5.48
C VAL A 81 21.02 -7.72 -5.76
N PRO A 82 20.25 -7.02 -6.59
CA PRO A 82 20.50 -5.60 -6.86
C PRO A 82 20.31 -4.79 -5.58
N PRO A 83 21.02 -3.66 -5.44
CA PRO A 83 20.82 -2.77 -4.32
C PRO A 83 19.36 -2.35 -4.21
N LEU A 84 18.87 -2.22 -2.99
CA LEU A 84 17.55 -1.66 -2.75
C LEU A 84 17.53 -0.26 -3.37
N LYS A 85 16.77 -0.08 -4.44
CA LYS A 85 16.41 1.25 -4.89
C LYS A 85 15.56 1.88 -3.80
N GLU A 86 16.15 2.76 -3.01
CA GLU A 86 15.36 3.63 -2.15
C GLU A 86 14.37 4.35 -3.07
N LEU A 87 13.09 4.09 -2.84
CA LEU A 87 12.03 4.82 -3.54
C LEU A 87 12.03 6.23 -2.93
N GLU A 88 12.82 7.12 -3.52
CA GLU A 88 12.77 8.53 -3.16
C GLU A 88 11.44 9.10 -3.66
N VAL A 89 10.63 9.57 -2.73
CA VAL A 89 9.46 10.35 -3.04
C VAL A 89 9.90 11.80 -3.08
N LEU A 90 10.03 12.32 -4.30
CA LEU A 90 10.51 13.68 -4.49
C LEU A 90 9.41 14.72 -4.22
N PRO A 91 9.72 15.84 -3.57
CA PRO A 91 8.81 16.98 -3.45
C PRO A 91 8.44 17.52 -4.83
N GLU A 92 7.16 17.82 -5.05
CA GLU A 92 6.66 18.43 -6.27
C GLU A 92 5.83 19.67 -5.94
N GLN A 93 6.07 20.77 -6.62
CA GLN A 93 5.23 21.95 -6.50
C GLN A 93 3.85 21.65 -7.10
N MET A 94 2.85 21.66 -6.24
CA MET A 94 1.46 21.35 -6.59
C MET A 94 0.53 22.34 -5.90
N ASP A 95 -0.56 22.67 -6.57
CA ASP A 95 -1.64 23.46 -5.97
C ASP A 95 -2.48 22.55 -5.07
N LEU A 96 -2.35 22.74 -3.75
CA LEU A 96 -3.08 22.00 -2.73
C LEU A 96 -4.19 22.88 -2.17
N ASP A 97 -5.44 22.41 -2.28
CA ASP A 97 -6.61 23.07 -1.69
C ASP A 97 -6.63 22.83 -0.19
N ILE A 98 -5.93 23.72 0.57
CA ILE A 98 -5.76 23.63 2.01
C ILE A 98 -6.94 24.35 2.68
N LEU A 99 -7.75 23.59 3.44
CA LEU A 99 -8.89 24.10 4.18
C LEU A 99 -8.51 24.65 5.55
N TYR A 100 -7.51 24.07 6.18
CA TYR A 100 -7.00 24.45 7.50
C TYR A 100 -5.57 23.95 7.66
N GLU A 101 -4.74 24.71 8.36
CA GLU A 101 -3.39 24.30 8.75
C GLU A 101 -3.00 24.96 10.07
N ASP A 102 -2.37 24.17 10.95
CA ASP A 102 -1.72 24.62 12.18
C ASP A 102 -0.34 23.95 12.36
N GLU A 103 0.19 23.89 13.57
CA GLU A 103 1.47 23.26 13.89
C GLU A 103 1.41 21.73 13.85
N ASP A 104 0.21 21.14 14.02
CA ASP A 104 -0.01 19.72 14.21
C ASP A 104 -0.57 19.04 12.97
N VAL A 105 -1.48 19.69 12.25
CA VAL A 105 -2.24 19.07 11.16
C VAL A 105 -2.44 20.01 9.96
N ILE A 106 -2.68 19.38 8.82
CA ILE A 106 -3.20 20.00 7.61
C ILE A 106 -4.49 19.30 7.20
N LEU A 107 -5.55 20.05 6.91
CA LEU A 107 -6.77 19.56 6.27
C LEU A 107 -6.77 19.96 4.80
N ILE A 108 -6.86 18.98 3.92
CA ILE A 108 -6.79 19.20 2.48
C ILE A 108 -8.08 18.69 1.83
N ASN A 109 -8.69 19.51 0.97
CA ASN A 109 -9.71 19.07 0.05
C ASN A 109 -9.05 18.40 -1.16
N LYS A 110 -8.89 17.08 -1.09
CA LYS A 110 -8.21 16.33 -2.15
C LYS A 110 -8.99 16.39 -3.46
N GLN A 111 -8.33 16.80 -4.50
CA GLN A 111 -8.89 16.84 -5.85
C GLN A 111 -9.13 15.43 -6.42
N LYS A 112 -10.05 15.35 -7.40
CA LYS A 112 -10.23 14.16 -8.24
C LYS A 112 -8.93 13.86 -9.02
N ASP A 113 -8.73 12.61 -9.41
CA ASP A 113 -7.56 12.11 -10.17
C ASP A 113 -6.22 12.16 -9.40
N MET A 114 -6.23 12.55 -8.13
CA MET A 114 -5.04 12.59 -7.27
C MET A 114 -4.94 11.35 -6.41
N VAL A 115 -3.84 10.60 -6.53
CA VAL A 115 -3.50 9.48 -5.64
C VAL A 115 -2.88 10.03 -4.36
N VAL A 116 -3.26 9.48 -3.20
CA VAL A 116 -2.77 9.99 -1.90
C VAL A 116 -1.27 9.76 -1.72
N HIS A 117 -0.76 8.56 -2.02
CA HIS A 117 0.64 8.22 -1.82
C HIS A 117 1.19 7.38 -2.98
N PRO A 118 2.52 7.40 -3.23
CA PRO A 118 3.14 6.64 -4.29
C PRO A 118 2.77 5.16 -4.27
N CYS A 119 2.56 4.61 -5.43
CA CYS A 119 2.26 3.19 -5.62
C CYS A 119 2.85 2.68 -6.95
N PRO A 120 2.96 1.36 -7.17
CA PRO A 120 3.46 0.81 -8.43
C PRO A 120 2.76 1.42 -9.64
N GLY A 121 3.56 2.01 -10.54
CA GLY A 121 3.09 2.71 -11.74
C GLY A 121 2.73 4.19 -11.54
N ARG A 122 2.74 4.74 -10.31
CA ARG A 122 2.53 6.16 -10.03
C ARG A 122 3.36 6.62 -8.83
N TYR A 123 4.53 7.18 -9.10
CA TYR A 123 5.49 7.67 -8.10
C TYR A 123 5.59 9.19 -8.05
N LYS A 124 4.92 9.89 -8.98
CA LYS A 124 4.86 11.34 -9.10
C LYS A 124 3.41 11.82 -9.15
N GLY A 125 3.20 13.11 -8.88
CA GLY A 125 1.88 13.73 -8.89
C GLY A 125 0.94 13.16 -7.84
N THR A 126 1.46 12.67 -6.71
CA THR A 126 0.65 12.21 -5.58
C THR A 126 0.51 13.31 -4.54
N LEU A 127 -0.51 13.22 -3.68
CA LEU A 127 -0.68 14.17 -2.58
C LEU A 127 0.60 14.25 -1.72
N VAL A 128 1.27 13.13 -1.47
CA VAL A 128 2.52 13.09 -0.69
C VAL A 128 3.63 13.89 -1.37
N ASN A 129 3.75 13.87 -2.71
CA ASN A 129 4.74 14.71 -3.41
C ASN A 129 4.48 16.21 -3.15
N GLY A 130 3.22 16.64 -3.22
CA GLY A 130 2.83 18.01 -2.93
C GLY A 130 3.05 18.40 -1.46
N LEU A 131 2.72 17.50 -0.54
CA LEU A 131 2.92 17.70 0.90
C LEU A 131 4.40 17.85 1.27
N LEU A 132 5.28 17.04 0.68
CA LEU A 132 6.72 17.16 0.88
C LEU A 132 7.26 18.51 0.41
N TYR A 133 6.70 19.05 -0.67
CA TYR A 133 7.07 20.39 -1.15
C TYR A 133 6.54 21.50 -0.22
N HIS A 134 5.29 21.39 0.22
CA HIS A 134 4.62 22.40 1.05
C HIS A 134 5.17 22.41 2.48
N CYS A 135 5.24 21.24 3.14
CA CYS A 135 5.63 21.12 4.54
C CYS A 135 7.15 21.00 4.73
N LYS A 136 7.92 20.73 3.67
CA LYS A 136 9.37 20.43 3.76
C LYS A 136 9.61 19.30 4.78
N ASP A 137 10.35 19.58 5.86
CA ASP A 137 10.71 18.61 6.90
C ASP A 137 9.63 18.45 7.98
N ASN A 138 8.53 19.21 7.91
CA ASN A 138 7.46 19.22 8.91
C ASN A 138 6.33 18.23 8.55
N LEU A 139 6.67 16.94 8.43
CA LEU A 139 5.71 15.85 8.30
C LEU A 139 6.11 14.69 9.22
N SER A 140 5.11 14.06 9.87
CA SER A 140 5.37 12.88 10.68
C SER A 140 5.99 11.75 9.84
N GLY A 141 7.11 11.20 10.31
CA GLY A 141 7.83 10.10 9.68
C GLY A 141 7.34 8.70 10.04
N ILE A 142 6.37 8.53 10.93
CA ILE A 142 5.95 7.23 11.51
C ILE A 142 5.65 6.17 10.43
N ASN A 143 5.00 6.55 9.33
CA ASN A 143 4.65 5.63 8.24
C ASN A 143 5.73 5.55 7.13
N GLY A 144 6.94 6.04 7.43
CA GLY A 144 8.11 5.98 6.56
C GLY A 144 8.03 6.89 5.34
N VAL A 145 9.05 6.82 4.49
CA VAL A 145 9.29 7.72 3.35
C VAL A 145 8.15 7.76 2.33
N LEU A 146 7.41 6.67 2.17
CA LEU A 146 6.33 6.59 1.18
C LEU A 146 5.01 7.23 1.64
N ARG A 147 4.82 7.48 2.95
CA ARG A 147 3.57 7.92 3.54
C ARG A 147 3.75 8.91 4.70
N PRO A 148 4.65 9.88 4.61
CA PRO A 148 4.86 10.83 5.69
C PRO A 148 3.55 11.57 5.98
N GLY A 149 3.19 11.66 7.26
CA GLY A 149 1.98 12.34 7.75
C GLY A 149 0.64 11.68 7.41
N ILE A 150 0.60 10.59 6.65
CA ILE A 150 -0.64 9.98 6.17
C ILE A 150 -1.18 8.95 7.16
N VAL A 151 -2.32 9.23 7.78
CA VAL A 151 -3.04 8.32 8.70
C VAL A 151 -4.22 7.61 8.04
N HIS A 152 -4.80 8.18 6.98
CA HIS A 152 -5.88 7.57 6.20
C HIS A 152 -5.80 7.94 4.73
N ARG A 153 -6.68 7.36 3.93
CA ARG A 153 -6.71 7.61 2.49
C ARG A 153 -8.12 7.53 1.93
N ILE A 154 -8.34 8.23 0.84
CA ILE A 154 -9.50 8.08 -0.03
C ILE A 154 -9.04 7.67 -1.42
N ASP A 155 -9.94 7.17 -2.25
CA ASP A 155 -9.61 6.69 -3.60
C ASP A 155 -9.16 7.85 -4.51
N LYS A 156 -8.47 7.50 -5.61
CA LYS A 156 -7.96 8.46 -6.59
C LYS A 156 -9.04 9.43 -7.09
N ASP A 157 -10.21 8.89 -7.45
CA ASP A 157 -11.31 9.67 -8.03
C ASP A 157 -12.32 10.17 -6.99
N THR A 158 -12.09 9.88 -5.70
CA THR A 158 -12.86 10.45 -4.59
C THR A 158 -12.25 11.79 -4.19
N THR A 159 -13.08 12.81 -4.10
CA THR A 159 -12.73 14.15 -3.60
C THR A 159 -13.07 14.27 -2.11
N GLY A 160 -12.57 15.31 -1.46
CA GLY A 160 -12.98 15.68 -0.11
C GLY A 160 -11.83 15.69 0.89
N VAL A 161 -12.20 15.84 2.16
CA VAL A 161 -11.27 16.18 3.23
C VAL A 161 -10.37 15.03 3.62
N LEU A 162 -9.08 15.31 3.66
CA LEU A 162 -8.02 14.46 4.22
C LEU A 162 -7.31 15.22 5.32
N VAL A 163 -7.08 14.55 6.46
CA VAL A 163 -6.19 15.05 7.50
C VAL A 163 -4.79 14.47 7.34
N VAL A 164 -3.80 15.33 7.46
CA VAL A 164 -2.36 15.00 7.38
C VAL A 164 -1.68 15.48 8.65
N CYS A 165 -0.79 14.68 9.21
CA CYS A 165 -0.08 14.96 10.44
C CYS A 165 1.28 15.58 10.16
N LYS A 166 1.54 16.75 10.73
CA LYS A 166 2.82 17.47 10.62
C LYS A 166 3.87 16.94 11.59
N ASN A 167 3.45 16.33 12.68
CA ASN A 167 4.34 15.75 13.70
C ASN A 167 3.85 14.39 14.21
N ASP A 168 4.72 13.71 14.95
CA ASP A 168 4.47 12.35 15.44
C ASP A 168 3.43 12.29 16.57
N MET A 169 3.24 13.36 17.32
CA MET A 169 2.22 13.44 18.37
C MET A 169 0.83 13.43 17.75
N ALA A 170 0.57 14.30 16.79
CA ALA A 170 -0.67 14.35 16.04
C ALA A 170 -0.93 13.02 15.32
N HIS A 171 0.11 12.42 14.74
CA HIS A 171 0.01 11.13 14.04
C HIS A 171 -0.46 10.01 14.97
N LYS A 172 0.15 9.87 16.14
CA LYS A 172 -0.23 8.84 17.13
C LYS A 172 -1.67 9.05 17.60
N SER A 173 -2.03 10.29 17.93
CA SER A 173 -3.40 10.63 18.39
C SER A 173 -4.44 10.31 17.32
N LEU A 174 -4.25 10.77 16.09
CA LEU A 174 -5.23 10.55 15.01
C LEU A 174 -5.27 9.08 14.56
N ALA A 175 -4.14 8.37 14.58
CA ALA A 175 -4.12 6.94 14.28
C ALA A 175 -4.91 6.12 15.31
N GLU A 176 -4.83 6.47 16.60
CA GLU A 176 -5.61 5.81 17.66
C GLU A 176 -7.10 6.14 17.53
N GLN A 177 -7.48 7.39 17.29
CA GLN A 177 -8.87 7.77 17.04
C GLN A 177 -9.48 7.05 15.83
N LEU A 178 -8.69 6.88 14.76
CA LEU A 178 -9.12 6.11 13.57
C LEU A 178 -9.28 4.62 13.88
N LYS A 179 -8.42 4.06 14.72
CA LYS A 179 -8.45 2.66 15.17
C LYS A 179 -9.64 2.38 16.06
N GLU A 180 -9.95 3.29 16.97
CA GLU A 180 -11.10 3.23 17.88
C GLU A 180 -12.42 3.63 17.18
N HIS A 181 -12.33 4.07 15.92
CA HIS A 181 -13.48 4.55 15.14
C HIS A 181 -14.22 5.76 15.78
N SER A 182 -13.52 6.55 16.58
CA SER A 182 -14.08 7.75 17.23
C SER A 182 -14.22 8.93 16.25
N ILE A 183 -13.48 8.92 15.13
CA ILE A 183 -13.65 9.92 14.07
C ILE A 183 -14.81 9.52 13.16
N THR A 184 -15.83 10.38 13.11
CA THR A 184 -16.95 10.20 12.18
C THR A 184 -16.50 10.47 10.74
N ARG A 185 -16.67 9.48 9.86
CA ARG A 185 -16.31 9.55 8.43
C ARG A 185 -17.55 9.48 7.60
N LYS A 186 -17.95 10.62 7.03
CA LYS A 186 -19.11 10.76 6.15
C LYS A 186 -18.69 11.01 4.72
N TYR A 187 -19.39 10.38 3.82
CA TYR A 187 -19.20 10.47 2.37
C TYR A 187 -20.54 10.66 1.70
N GLU A 188 -20.54 11.36 0.58
CA GLU A 188 -21.68 11.40 -0.31
C GLU A 188 -21.35 10.63 -1.59
N ALA A 189 -22.35 9.96 -2.15
CA ALA A 189 -22.20 9.19 -3.36
C ALA A 189 -23.46 9.26 -4.24
N ILE A 190 -23.24 9.26 -5.55
CA ILE A 190 -24.29 9.00 -6.52
C ILE A 190 -24.20 7.52 -6.88
N VAL A 191 -25.30 6.79 -6.68
CA VAL A 191 -25.36 5.36 -6.90
C VAL A 191 -26.46 5.01 -7.89
N TYR A 192 -26.25 3.93 -8.63
CA TYR A 192 -27.20 3.40 -9.58
C TYR A 192 -28.05 2.32 -8.92
N ASN A 193 -29.30 2.16 -9.35
CA ASN A 193 -30.36 1.34 -8.76
C ASN A 193 -31.05 1.97 -7.54
N ASN A 194 -32.25 1.46 -7.27
CA ASN A 194 -33.08 1.91 -6.16
C ASN A 194 -32.78 1.11 -4.89
N PHE A 195 -32.94 1.78 -3.77
CA PHE A 195 -32.92 1.16 -2.46
C PHE A 195 -34.35 0.75 -2.07
N THR A 196 -34.46 -0.39 -1.37
CA THR A 196 -35.74 -0.84 -0.78
C THR A 196 -36.06 -0.11 0.52
N GLN A 197 -35.05 0.47 1.15
CA GLN A 197 -35.16 1.24 2.39
C GLN A 197 -34.36 2.54 2.25
N GLU A 198 -34.90 3.63 2.81
CA GLU A 198 -34.27 4.96 2.76
C GLU A 198 -32.96 5.03 3.59
N GLU A 199 -32.81 4.16 4.54
CA GLU A 199 -31.59 4.03 5.35
C GLU A 199 -31.33 2.57 5.71
N GLY A 200 -30.07 2.24 5.95
CA GLY A 200 -29.70 0.88 6.31
C GLY A 200 -28.20 0.71 6.60
N THR A 201 -27.86 -0.52 6.91
CA THR A 201 -26.48 -0.92 7.23
C THR A 201 -26.08 -2.11 6.39
N VAL A 202 -24.92 -2.00 5.72
CA VAL A 202 -24.26 -3.13 5.06
C VAL A 202 -23.10 -3.57 5.96
N ASP A 203 -23.22 -4.76 6.57
CA ASP A 203 -22.13 -5.44 7.29
C ASP A 203 -21.69 -6.66 6.46
N ALA A 204 -20.71 -6.46 5.58
CA ALA A 204 -20.25 -7.50 4.67
C ALA A 204 -18.73 -7.42 4.51
N PRO A 205 -17.98 -8.51 4.77
CA PRO A 205 -16.53 -8.50 4.75
C PRO A 205 -15.98 -8.25 3.34
N ILE A 206 -14.96 -7.39 3.23
CA ILE A 206 -14.33 -7.03 1.96
C ILE A 206 -12.92 -7.64 1.85
N GLY A 207 -12.66 -8.26 0.70
CA GLY A 207 -11.38 -8.84 0.33
C GLY A 207 -11.07 -8.68 -1.16
N ARG A 208 -9.94 -9.25 -1.58
CA ARG A 208 -9.63 -9.34 -3.01
C ARG A 208 -10.57 -10.29 -3.70
N SER A 209 -11.14 -9.87 -4.83
CA SER A 209 -12.01 -10.73 -5.61
C SER A 209 -11.29 -12.06 -5.98
N PRO A 210 -11.91 -13.21 -5.78
CA PRO A 210 -11.32 -14.49 -6.19
C PRO A 210 -11.26 -14.64 -7.72
N VAL A 211 -12.13 -13.94 -8.45
CA VAL A 211 -12.19 -13.99 -9.92
C VAL A 211 -11.21 -12.99 -10.55
N ASP A 212 -11.18 -11.75 -10.05
CA ASP A 212 -10.28 -10.71 -10.55
C ASP A 212 -9.53 -10.05 -9.37
N ARG A 213 -8.31 -10.49 -9.14
CA ARG A 213 -7.47 -10.01 -8.02
C ARG A 213 -7.13 -8.52 -8.07
N LYS A 214 -7.42 -7.81 -9.16
CA LYS A 214 -7.28 -6.36 -9.24
C LYS A 214 -8.46 -5.63 -8.59
N LYS A 215 -9.59 -6.30 -8.41
CA LYS A 215 -10.82 -5.77 -7.81
C LYS A 215 -10.97 -6.17 -6.34
N MET A 216 -11.72 -5.36 -5.62
CA MET A 216 -12.24 -5.70 -4.30
C MET A 216 -13.70 -6.20 -4.45
N ALA A 217 -14.10 -7.10 -3.56
CA ALA A 217 -15.46 -7.67 -3.55
C ALA A 217 -15.85 -8.04 -2.12
N VAL A 218 -17.13 -8.30 -1.90
CA VAL A 218 -17.58 -9.02 -0.69
C VAL A 218 -16.98 -10.42 -0.73
N GLU A 219 -16.21 -10.77 0.31
CA GLU A 219 -15.45 -12.01 0.40
C GLU A 219 -15.62 -12.63 1.79
N PRO A 220 -16.61 -13.54 1.96
CA PRO A 220 -16.94 -14.09 3.27
C PRO A 220 -15.84 -14.92 3.93
N LYS A 221 -14.95 -15.55 3.12
CA LYS A 221 -13.92 -16.47 3.65
C LYS A 221 -12.65 -15.75 4.10
N ASN A 222 -12.15 -14.81 3.31
CA ASN A 222 -10.85 -14.16 3.53
C ASN A 222 -10.98 -12.64 3.62
N GLY A 223 -12.18 -12.09 3.56
CA GLY A 223 -12.45 -10.66 3.70
C GLY A 223 -12.26 -10.18 5.13
N LYS A 224 -11.97 -8.91 5.28
CA LYS A 224 -11.93 -8.21 6.57
C LYS A 224 -13.29 -7.57 6.83
N ARG A 225 -13.79 -7.61 8.06
CA ARG A 225 -15.03 -6.96 8.47
C ARG A 225 -15.10 -5.53 7.89
N ALA A 226 -16.24 -5.20 7.30
CA ALA A 226 -16.50 -3.89 6.72
C ALA A 226 -17.95 -3.51 6.97
N VAL A 227 -18.19 -2.31 7.52
CA VAL A 227 -19.52 -1.81 7.87
C VAL A 227 -19.71 -0.43 7.32
N THR A 228 -20.79 -0.24 6.58
CA THR A 228 -21.23 1.02 5.98
C THR A 228 -22.68 1.27 6.32
N HIS A 229 -22.97 2.38 6.98
CA HIS A 229 -24.33 2.88 7.13
C HIS A 229 -24.63 3.79 5.95
N TYR A 230 -25.84 3.71 5.37
CA TYR A 230 -26.26 4.60 4.31
C TYR A 230 -27.61 5.24 4.62
N LYS A 231 -27.80 6.42 4.04
CA LYS A 231 -29.07 7.15 4.05
C LYS A 231 -29.28 7.78 2.67
N VAL A 232 -30.45 7.54 2.09
CA VAL A 232 -30.87 8.20 0.84
C VAL A 232 -31.19 9.66 1.15
N LEU A 233 -30.48 10.57 0.49
CA LEU A 233 -30.69 12.01 0.63
C LEU A 233 -31.73 12.50 -0.41
N SER A 234 -31.65 11.97 -1.61
CA SER A 234 -32.62 12.28 -2.66
C SER A 234 -32.62 11.24 -3.79
N HIS A 235 -33.74 11.06 -4.40
CA HIS A 235 -33.92 10.31 -5.64
C HIS A 235 -33.76 11.27 -6.83
N LEU A 236 -32.70 11.10 -7.62
CA LEU A 236 -32.40 11.98 -8.76
C LEU A 236 -33.21 11.63 -9.97
N ASN A 237 -33.52 10.34 -10.16
CA ASN A 237 -34.48 9.80 -11.13
C ASN A 237 -34.87 8.38 -10.71
N HIS A 238 -35.60 7.65 -11.59
CA HIS A 238 -36.08 6.28 -11.28
C HIS A 238 -35.01 5.25 -11.00
N GLN A 239 -33.70 5.53 -11.24
CA GLN A 239 -32.62 4.57 -11.11
C GLN A 239 -31.34 5.16 -10.48
N VAL A 240 -31.36 6.42 -10.07
CA VAL A 240 -30.16 7.09 -9.55
C VAL A 240 -30.49 7.80 -8.25
N ASN A 241 -29.71 7.52 -7.24
CA ASN A 241 -29.91 8.06 -5.91
C ASN A 241 -28.66 8.77 -5.41
N HIS A 242 -28.88 9.88 -4.70
CA HIS A 242 -27.87 10.56 -3.92
C HIS A 242 -27.94 10.06 -2.48
N ILE A 243 -26.85 9.55 -1.95
CA ILE A 243 -26.79 8.94 -0.62
C ILE A 243 -25.67 9.54 0.23
N GLU A 244 -25.90 9.59 1.53
CA GLU A 244 -24.84 9.72 2.53
C GLU A 244 -24.39 8.33 2.98
N CYS A 245 -23.07 8.13 3.14
CA CYS A 245 -22.48 6.93 3.70
C CYS A 245 -21.66 7.29 4.94
N GLN A 246 -21.94 6.66 6.08
CA GLN A 246 -21.11 6.75 7.28
C GLN A 246 -20.36 5.44 7.50
N LEU A 247 -19.03 5.53 7.66
CA LEU A 247 -18.17 4.35 7.75
C LEU A 247 -17.76 4.05 9.19
N GLU A 248 -18.00 2.81 9.67
CA GLU A 248 -17.31 2.28 10.85
C GLU A 248 -15.89 1.82 10.49
N THR A 249 -15.70 1.20 9.34
CA THR A 249 -14.43 0.66 8.86
C THR A 249 -13.96 1.39 7.61
N GLY A 250 -12.67 1.29 7.24
CA GLY A 250 -12.09 1.94 6.07
C GLY A 250 -11.38 0.94 5.15
N ARG A 251 -12.10 -0.01 4.54
CA ARG A 251 -11.49 -0.96 3.59
C ARG A 251 -11.34 -0.34 2.22
N THR A 252 -10.39 -0.83 1.45
CA THR A 252 -10.17 -0.39 0.07
C THR A 252 -11.44 -0.52 -0.75
N HIS A 253 -11.87 0.55 -1.40
CA HIS A 253 -13.07 0.64 -2.23
C HIS A 253 -14.38 0.30 -1.48
N GLN A 254 -14.44 0.48 -0.15
CA GLN A 254 -15.54 -0.03 0.68
C GLN A 254 -16.92 0.42 0.20
N ILE A 255 -17.15 1.71 0.05
CA ILE A 255 -18.45 2.23 -0.43
C ILE A 255 -18.77 1.66 -1.82
N ARG A 256 -17.78 1.63 -2.72
CA ARG A 256 -17.94 1.12 -4.10
C ARG A 256 -18.27 -0.38 -4.18
N VAL A 257 -17.94 -1.14 -3.14
CA VAL A 257 -18.22 -2.58 -3.06
C VAL A 257 -19.57 -2.82 -2.38
N HIS A 258 -19.93 -2.00 -1.38
CA HIS A 258 -21.16 -2.16 -0.62
C HIS A 258 -22.39 -1.60 -1.35
N MET A 259 -22.22 -0.51 -2.07
CA MET A 259 -23.24 0.14 -2.88
C MET A 259 -23.19 -0.36 -4.33
#